data_8aac0a44f2ab88a4107c544c821aac1a
#
_entry.id   8aac0a44f2ab88a4107c544c821aac1a
#
_cell.length_a   1.000
_cell.length_b   1.000
_cell.length_c   1.000
_cell.angle_alpha   90.00
_cell.angle_beta   90.00
_cell.angle_gamma   90.00
#
_symmetry.space_group_name_H-M   'P 1'
#
loop_
_entity.id
_entity.type
_entity.pdbx_description
1 polymer ?
#
loop_
_entity_poly.entity_id
_entity_poly.type
_entity_poly.pdbx_seq_one_letter_code
_entity_poly.pdbx_strand_id
1 'polypeptide(L)'
;MPCMPARRELHTGRYNFLHRSWGPMEPYDDSMPQLLKENGIHSHLTSDHGHYWEDGGCTYHTRYSTWECHRGQEGDPWKPVAGEVEVPEHLGQLWRQDVVNRSYMKTEADQPQSKTFGAGLEFLDVNHDADNWFLHVETFDPHEPFFSMPEYRELYEQDYDGPFFDWPGYHPVKEEEKPYVEHVRNMYAALVTMCDRNLGKILDKMDEYGLWEDTLLIVNTDHGFFLGEHGWWAKSNPMNLYEEVAHTPLLIYDPRSKAAGRRSALVQTIDLAPTVLEYFGVPVPESMLGKVLKDAVAFDAPVRETCIYGVHGGPVACTDGTYTYILPPDKREQLYEYTLMPTHMRAMFSPEELRDMSLSQPFPFTKGCPLMKIPADPFYNRPALEEQTLLFDLKQDPWQERPFREEKLEARFRREIARHLQENDAPEEQLVRMGLKDLC
;
A
#
# COMPACT_ATOMS: atom_id res chain seq x y z
N MET A 1 -2.11 4.59 3.45
CA MET A 1 -2.54 4.97 2.07
C MET A 1 -2.46 3.78 1.17
N PRO A 2 -3.48 3.44 0.38
CA PRO A 2 -3.43 2.30 -0.52
C PRO A 2 -2.56 2.57 -1.76
N CYS A 3 -2.02 1.49 -2.34
CA CYS A 3 -1.33 1.43 -3.63
C CYS A 3 -0.09 2.35 -3.75
N MET A 4 -0.02 3.27 -4.73
CA MET A 4 1.18 4.07 -5.02
C MET A 4 1.68 4.92 -3.85
N PRO A 5 0.84 5.57 -3.03
CA PRO A 5 1.30 6.21 -1.79
C PRO A 5 2.05 5.28 -0.84
N ALA A 6 1.58 4.04 -0.64
CA ALA A 6 2.29 3.07 0.19
C ALA A 6 3.65 2.65 -0.44
N ARG A 7 3.71 2.57 -1.78
CA ARG A 7 4.97 2.32 -2.49
C ARG A 7 5.96 3.45 -2.32
N ARG A 8 5.49 4.71 -2.34
CA ARG A 8 6.37 5.84 -2.05
C ARG A 8 6.90 5.79 -0.62
N GLU A 9 6.06 5.41 0.34
CA GLU A 9 6.47 5.20 1.74
C GLU A 9 7.51 4.07 1.87
N LEU A 10 7.33 2.96 1.13
CA LEU A 10 8.31 1.87 1.03
C LEU A 10 9.65 2.32 0.42
N HIS A 11 9.63 3.19 -0.60
CA HIS A 11 10.85 3.70 -1.21
C HIS A 11 11.58 4.72 -0.35
N THR A 12 10.84 5.64 0.29
CA THR A 12 11.40 6.85 0.89
C THR A 12 11.51 6.81 2.42
N GLY A 13 10.90 5.82 3.06
CA GLY A 13 10.84 5.76 4.52
C GLY A 13 10.13 6.97 5.17
N ARG A 14 9.20 7.63 4.44
CA ARG A 14 8.47 8.82 4.89
C ARG A 14 6.98 8.69 4.61
N TYR A 15 6.15 9.32 5.43
CA TYR A 15 4.71 9.39 5.17
C TYR A 15 4.40 10.22 3.93
N ASN A 16 3.69 9.63 2.98
CA ASN A 16 3.25 10.33 1.77
C ASN A 16 2.05 11.27 2.04
N PHE A 17 1.09 10.81 2.83
CA PHE A 17 -0.21 11.46 3.00
C PHE A 17 -0.15 12.85 3.66
N LEU A 18 0.96 13.23 4.27
CA LEU A 18 1.13 14.54 4.89
C LEU A 18 1.25 15.66 3.86
N HIS A 19 1.74 15.37 2.67
CA HIS A 19 2.09 16.38 1.67
C HIS A 19 1.32 16.26 0.38
N ARG A 20 0.96 15.04 -0.02
CA ARG A 20 0.31 14.78 -1.30
C ARG A 20 -0.50 13.50 -1.32
N SER A 21 -1.33 13.35 -2.35
CA SER A 21 -2.01 12.11 -2.70
C SER A 21 -1.10 11.21 -3.56
N TRP A 22 -1.61 10.67 -4.67
CA TRP A 22 -0.87 9.90 -5.66
C TRP A 22 0.13 10.77 -6.41
N GLY A 23 1.18 10.12 -6.89
CA GLY A 23 2.12 10.78 -7.78
C GLY A 23 3.42 9.99 -7.95
N PRO A 24 4.21 10.32 -8.98
CA PRO A 24 5.53 9.79 -9.23
C PRO A 24 6.50 10.00 -8.07
N MET A 25 7.66 9.35 -8.14
CA MET A 25 8.79 9.73 -7.30
C MET A 25 9.15 11.20 -7.55
N GLU A 26 9.41 11.93 -6.50
CA GLU A 26 9.84 13.33 -6.58
C GLU A 26 11.34 13.42 -6.85
N PRO A 27 11.81 14.51 -7.51
CA PRO A 27 13.24 14.68 -7.81
C PRO A 27 14.15 14.73 -6.56
N TYR A 28 13.60 15.09 -5.42
CA TYR A 28 14.33 15.19 -4.13
C TYR A 28 14.22 13.92 -3.29
N ASP A 29 13.39 12.94 -3.66
CA ASP A 29 13.19 11.72 -2.89
C ASP A 29 14.47 10.88 -2.83
N ASP A 30 14.83 10.47 -1.64
CA ASP A 30 15.80 9.41 -1.42
C ASP A 30 15.08 8.06 -1.56
N SER A 31 15.38 7.32 -2.62
CA SER A 31 14.72 6.05 -2.93
C SER A 31 15.61 4.88 -2.53
N MET A 32 15.11 3.98 -1.67
CA MET A 32 15.88 2.81 -1.20
C MET A 32 16.49 1.99 -2.36
N PRO A 33 15.75 1.56 -3.40
CA PRO A 33 16.37 0.81 -4.50
C PRO A 33 17.44 1.60 -5.26
N GLN A 34 17.27 2.92 -5.40
CA GLN A 34 18.26 3.78 -6.03
C GLN A 34 19.52 3.87 -5.18
N LEU A 35 19.39 4.06 -3.86
CA LEU A 35 20.52 4.11 -2.93
C LEU A 35 21.29 2.79 -2.91
N LEU A 36 20.60 1.65 -2.96
CA LEU A 36 21.23 0.33 -3.11
C LEU A 36 22.08 0.29 -4.39
N LYS A 37 21.49 0.63 -5.53
CA LYS A 37 22.17 0.70 -6.83
C LYS A 37 23.41 1.60 -6.81
N GLU A 38 23.30 2.79 -6.22
CA GLU A 38 24.41 3.76 -6.11
C GLU A 38 25.54 3.26 -5.20
N ASN A 39 25.26 2.30 -4.31
CA ASN A 39 26.24 1.66 -3.43
C ASN A 39 26.68 0.27 -3.89
N GLY A 40 26.44 -0.08 -5.17
CA GLY A 40 26.93 -1.32 -5.77
C GLY A 40 26.10 -2.57 -5.49
N ILE A 41 24.91 -2.42 -4.91
CA ILE A 41 23.94 -3.51 -4.74
C ILE A 41 23.04 -3.55 -5.97
N HIS A 42 23.02 -4.68 -6.69
CA HIS A 42 22.16 -4.86 -7.85
C HIS A 42 20.70 -5.00 -7.44
N SER A 43 19.88 -3.99 -7.69
CA SER A 43 18.45 -4.02 -7.39
C SER A 43 17.63 -4.42 -8.61
N HIS A 44 16.79 -5.45 -8.48
CA HIS A 44 15.88 -5.91 -9.52
C HIS A 44 14.43 -5.87 -9.06
N LEU A 45 13.54 -5.35 -9.92
CA LEU A 45 12.09 -5.37 -9.73
C LEU A 45 11.46 -6.28 -10.77
N THR A 46 10.63 -7.22 -10.33
CA THR A 46 9.65 -7.87 -11.19
C THR A 46 8.26 -7.57 -10.68
N SER A 47 7.38 -7.04 -11.55
CA SER A 47 6.06 -6.54 -11.14
C SER A 47 5.03 -6.70 -12.24
N ASP A 48 3.77 -6.91 -11.84
CA ASP A 48 2.58 -6.82 -12.71
C ASP A 48 1.71 -5.61 -12.37
N HIS A 49 2.24 -4.67 -11.57
CA HIS A 49 1.52 -3.50 -11.12
C HIS A 49 1.36 -2.46 -12.24
N GLY A 50 0.17 -2.42 -12.85
CA GLY A 50 -0.12 -1.57 -14.02
C GLY A 50 0.02 -0.07 -13.78
N HIS A 51 -0.15 0.40 -12.53
CA HIS A 51 -0.05 1.81 -12.17
C HIS A 51 1.34 2.44 -12.39
N TYR A 52 2.40 1.66 -12.50
CA TYR A 52 3.73 2.19 -12.89
C TYR A 52 3.76 2.77 -14.30
N TRP A 53 2.76 2.51 -15.11
CA TRP A 53 2.62 2.98 -16.49
C TRP A 53 1.56 4.08 -16.64
N GLU A 54 0.95 4.50 -15.53
CA GLU A 54 0.03 5.62 -15.46
C GLU A 54 0.76 6.88 -14.95
N ASP A 55 0.19 8.06 -15.19
CA ASP A 55 0.83 9.34 -14.87
C ASP A 55 1.24 9.44 -13.39
N GLY A 56 0.38 9.00 -12.49
CA GLY A 56 0.61 9.06 -11.04
C GLY A 56 1.51 7.97 -10.46
N GLY A 57 1.92 7.00 -11.27
CA GLY A 57 2.77 5.87 -10.86
C GLY A 57 4.12 5.81 -11.52
N CYS A 58 4.42 6.72 -12.45
CA CYS A 58 5.69 6.65 -13.19
C CYS A 58 6.92 6.90 -12.30
N THR A 59 8.08 6.48 -12.85
CA THR A 59 9.43 6.65 -12.29
C THR A 59 9.84 5.75 -11.13
N TYR A 60 8.96 4.96 -10.51
CA TYR A 60 9.33 4.02 -9.43
C TYR A 60 10.25 2.91 -9.94
N HIS A 61 9.86 2.22 -11.02
CA HIS A 61 10.61 1.11 -11.59
C HIS A 61 12.01 1.51 -12.08
N THR A 62 12.20 2.76 -12.53
CA THR A 62 13.49 3.26 -13.00
C THR A 62 14.52 3.49 -11.88
N ARG A 63 14.12 3.37 -10.62
CA ARG A 63 15.02 3.46 -9.46
C ARG A 63 15.83 2.19 -9.25
N TYR A 64 15.37 1.06 -9.81
CA TYR A 64 16.09 -0.21 -9.76
C TYR A 64 17.20 -0.27 -10.81
N SER A 65 18.14 -1.21 -10.63
CA SER A 65 19.21 -1.47 -11.64
C SER A 65 18.62 -2.10 -12.89
N THR A 66 17.73 -3.08 -12.72
CA THR A 66 16.98 -3.75 -13.78
C THR A 66 15.54 -3.99 -13.33
N TRP A 67 14.62 -4.17 -14.28
CA TRP A 67 13.22 -4.40 -13.97
C TRP A 67 12.49 -5.11 -15.11
N GLU A 68 11.48 -5.90 -14.75
CA GLU A 68 10.52 -6.52 -15.65
C GLU A 68 9.09 -6.19 -15.25
N CYS A 69 8.19 -6.01 -16.22
CA CYS A 69 6.79 -5.72 -15.97
C CYS A 69 5.89 -6.65 -16.80
N HIS A 70 4.98 -7.32 -16.10
CA HIS A 70 4.01 -8.25 -16.69
C HIS A 70 2.62 -7.60 -16.71
N ARG A 71 2.09 -7.43 -17.94
CA ARG A 71 0.86 -6.68 -18.18
C ARG A 71 -0.38 -7.57 -18.12
N GLY A 72 -1.54 -6.96 -17.74
CA GLY A 72 -2.84 -7.60 -17.90
C GLY A 72 -3.77 -7.57 -16.69
N GLN A 73 -3.30 -7.10 -15.53
CA GLN A 73 -4.12 -6.95 -14.32
C GLN A 73 -5.24 -5.92 -14.52
N GLU A 74 -6.35 -6.09 -13.84
CA GLU A 74 -7.53 -5.22 -13.94
C GLU A 74 -7.95 -4.96 -15.41
N GLY A 75 -8.37 -3.73 -15.66
CA GLY A 75 -8.59 -3.22 -17.01
C GLY A 75 -7.35 -2.60 -17.66
N ASP A 76 -6.13 -3.06 -17.31
CA ASP A 76 -4.88 -2.59 -17.92
C ASP A 76 -5.00 -2.54 -19.45
N PRO A 77 -4.68 -1.44 -20.15
CA PRO A 77 -4.73 -1.34 -21.61
C PRO A 77 -3.64 -2.19 -22.29
N TRP A 78 -3.73 -3.51 -22.11
CA TRP A 78 -2.73 -4.48 -22.56
C TRP A 78 -3.03 -5.04 -23.95
N LYS A 79 -4.19 -5.70 -24.12
CA LYS A 79 -4.51 -6.37 -25.40
C LYS A 79 -5.32 -5.49 -26.35
N PRO A 80 -4.90 -5.34 -27.63
CA PRO A 80 -5.47 -4.37 -28.54
C PRO A 80 -6.65 -4.96 -29.33
N VAL A 81 -7.79 -5.19 -28.69
CA VAL A 81 -9.02 -5.61 -29.39
C VAL A 81 -9.87 -4.36 -29.70
N ALA A 82 -9.91 -3.97 -30.97
CA ALA A 82 -10.68 -2.80 -31.41
C ALA A 82 -12.17 -3.10 -31.69
N GLY A 83 -12.51 -4.36 -31.99
CA GLY A 83 -13.88 -4.78 -32.29
C GLY A 83 -14.80 -4.77 -31.07
N GLU A 84 -16.07 -5.07 -31.26
CA GLU A 84 -17.03 -5.26 -30.19
C GLU A 84 -16.65 -6.45 -29.31
N VAL A 85 -16.84 -6.31 -28.00
CA VAL A 85 -16.63 -7.34 -26.99
C VAL A 85 -17.86 -7.38 -26.12
N GLU A 86 -18.48 -8.53 -26.04
CA GLU A 86 -19.61 -8.76 -25.13
C GLU A 86 -19.10 -8.78 -23.69
N VAL A 87 -19.62 -7.88 -22.86
CA VAL A 87 -19.40 -7.88 -21.41
C VAL A 87 -20.57 -8.63 -20.78
N PRO A 88 -20.33 -9.73 -20.06
CA PRO A 88 -21.41 -10.51 -19.44
C PRO A 88 -22.15 -9.68 -18.39
N GLU A 89 -23.40 -10.10 -18.10
CA GLU A 89 -24.15 -9.55 -16.96
C GLU A 89 -23.40 -9.87 -15.65
N HIS A 90 -23.28 -8.89 -14.78
CA HIS A 90 -22.45 -8.98 -13.57
C HIS A 90 -22.98 -8.10 -12.44
N LEU A 91 -22.58 -8.42 -11.22
CA LEU A 91 -22.60 -7.53 -10.06
C LEU A 91 -21.22 -6.88 -9.89
N GLY A 92 -21.18 -5.76 -9.18
CA GLY A 92 -19.95 -5.02 -8.94
C GLY A 92 -19.40 -4.34 -10.20
N GLN A 93 -18.11 -4.53 -10.48
CA GLN A 93 -17.41 -3.94 -11.61
C GLN A 93 -16.98 -5.02 -12.61
N LEU A 94 -17.00 -4.66 -13.88
CA LEU A 94 -16.42 -5.46 -14.96
C LEU A 94 -16.23 -4.55 -16.18
N TRP A 95 -14.98 -4.33 -16.56
CA TRP A 95 -14.68 -3.44 -17.67
C TRP A 95 -14.42 -4.24 -18.95
N ARG A 96 -14.77 -3.65 -20.09
CA ARG A 96 -14.52 -4.23 -21.40
C ARG A 96 -13.07 -4.71 -21.55
N GLN A 97 -12.10 -3.87 -21.13
CA GLN A 97 -10.68 -4.20 -21.26
C GLN A 97 -10.27 -5.38 -20.35
N ASP A 98 -10.87 -5.52 -19.19
CA ASP A 98 -10.63 -6.67 -18.30
C ASP A 98 -11.14 -7.97 -18.94
N VAL A 99 -12.35 -7.97 -19.53
CA VAL A 99 -12.87 -9.11 -20.30
C VAL A 99 -11.93 -9.49 -21.45
N VAL A 100 -11.41 -8.50 -22.17
CA VAL A 100 -10.40 -8.73 -23.22
C VAL A 100 -9.15 -9.38 -22.64
N ASN A 101 -8.58 -8.83 -21.57
CA ASN A 101 -7.35 -9.33 -20.98
C ASN A 101 -7.49 -10.79 -20.52
N ARG A 102 -8.56 -11.11 -19.81
CA ARG A 102 -8.87 -12.47 -19.31
C ARG A 102 -9.00 -13.49 -20.45
N SER A 103 -9.45 -13.09 -21.64
CA SER A 103 -9.52 -13.98 -22.79
C SER A 103 -8.15 -14.51 -23.26
N TYR A 104 -7.06 -13.85 -22.85
CA TYR A 104 -5.67 -14.26 -23.08
C TYR A 104 -5.02 -14.96 -21.88
N MET A 105 -5.73 -15.10 -20.76
CA MET A 105 -5.27 -15.78 -19.54
C MET A 105 -5.98 -17.12 -19.39
N LYS A 106 -5.58 -18.12 -20.17
CA LYS A 106 -6.25 -19.42 -20.27
C LYS A 106 -5.71 -20.44 -19.28
N THR A 107 -4.50 -20.24 -18.84
CA THR A 107 -3.78 -21.12 -17.90
C THR A 107 -3.16 -20.27 -16.78
N GLU A 108 -2.78 -20.91 -15.67
CA GLU A 108 -2.06 -20.23 -14.60
C GLU A 108 -0.78 -19.53 -15.10
N ALA A 109 -0.05 -20.15 -16.02
CA ALA A 109 1.17 -19.56 -16.60
C ALA A 109 0.91 -18.29 -17.42
N ASP A 110 -0.33 -18.04 -17.85
CA ASP A 110 -0.70 -16.81 -18.56
C ASP A 110 -0.99 -15.64 -17.61
N GLN A 111 -1.24 -15.93 -16.34
CA GLN A 111 -1.55 -14.93 -15.32
C GLN A 111 -0.36 -13.98 -15.12
N PRO A 112 -0.61 -12.66 -14.99
CA PRO A 112 0.46 -11.70 -14.69
C PRO A 112 1.23 -12.06 -13.42
N GLN A 113 0.53 -12.43 -12.33
CA GLN A 113 1.13 -12.90 -11.09
C GLN A 113 2.13 -14.05 -11.31
N SER A 114 1.72 -15.10 -12.03
CA SER A 114 2.57 -16.26 -12.27
C SER A 114 3.82 -15.92 -13.10
N LYS A 115 3.70 -14.97 -14.03
CA LYS A 115 4.85 -14.45 -14.79
C LYS A 115 5.78 -13.62 -13.90
N THR A 116 5.22 -12.81 -13.01
CA THR A 116 5.99 -12.00 -12.04
C THR A 116 6.81 -12.89 -11.11
N PHE A 117 6.19 -13.93 -10.54
CA PHE A 117 6.93 -14.92 -9.76
C PHE A 117 7.93 -15.70 -10.61
N GLY A 118 7.57 -16.06 -11.86
CA GLY A 118 8.47 -16.74 -12.79
C GLY A 118 9.75 -15.96 -13.06
N ALA A 119 9.65 -14.63 -13.28
CA ALA A 119 10.81 -13.75 -13.44
C ALA A 119 11.64 -13.65 -12.15
N GLY A 120 10.97 -13.62 -10.97
CA GLY A 120 11.67 -13.70 -9.68
C GLY A 120 12.44 -15.00 -9.49
N LEU A 121 11.87 -16.13 -9.89
CA LEU A 121 12.54 -17.44 -9.85
C LEU A 121 13.73 -17.47 -10.80
N GLU A 122 13.59 -16.95 -12.05
CA GLU A 122 14.69 -16.82 -13.01
C GLU A 122 15.83 -15.96 -12.45
N PHE A 123 15.48 -14.85 -11.77
CA PHE A 123 16.49 -14.03 -11.10
C PHE A 123 17.28 -14.83 -10.06
N LEU A 124 16.60 -15.63 -9.23
CA LEU A 124 17.27 -16.48 -8.24
C LEU A 124 18.12 -17.56 -8.90
N ASP A 125 17.61 -18.21 -9.95
CA ASP A 125 18.37 -19.24 -10.70
C ASP A 125 19.68 -18.69 -11.28
N VAL A 126 19.68 -17.43 -11.73
CA VAL A 126 20.84 -16.78 -12.34
C VAL A 126 21.81 -16.20 -11.32
N ASN A 127 21.32 -15.74 -10.16
CA ASN A 127 22.09 -14.87 -9.26
C ASN A 127 22.33 -15.48 -7.86
N HIS A 128 21.89 -16.73 -7.58
CA HIS A 128 22.05 -17.33 -6.24
C HIS A 128 23.52 -17.44 -5.76
N ASP A 129 24.47 -17.53 -6.68
CA ASP A 129 25.92 -17.55 -6.39
C ASP A 129 26.55 -16.15 -6.29
N ALA A 130 25.77 -15.07 -6.53
CA ALA A 130 26.25 -13.70 -6.50
C ALA A 130 25.95 -13.06 -5.15
N ASP A 131 26.82 -12.12 -4.74
CA ASP A 131 26.59 -11.27 -3.58
C ASP A 131 25.98 -9.90 -3.98
N ASN A 132 25.43 -9.20 -2.98
CA ASN A 132 24.99 -7.82 -3.11
C ASN A 132 23.88 -7.62 -4.17
N TRP A 133 22.83 -8.40 -4.05
CA TRP A 133 21.60 -8.21 -4.82
C TRP A 133 20.38 -7.97 -3.92
N PHE A 134 19.43 -7.22 -4.46
CA PHE A 134 18.10 -6.97 -3.89
C PHE A 134 17.05 -7.33 -4.93
N LEU A 135 16.24 -8.33 -4.66
CA LEU A 135 15.11 -8.74 -5.49
C LEU A 135 13.80 -8.26 -4.87
N HIS A 136 13.01 -7.52 -5.63
CA HIS A 136 11.65 -7.15 -5.29
C HIS A 136 10.68 -7.85 -6.23
N VAL A 137 9.97 -8.87 -5.73
CA VAL A 137 8.86 -9.53 -6.42
C VAL A 137 7.57 -8.87 -5.93
N GLU A 138 6.93 -8.12 -6.81
CA GLU A 138 5.73 -7.37 -6.50
C GLU A 138 4.57 -7.88 -7.37
N THR A 139 3.57 -8.51 -6.74
CA THR A 139 2.36 -8.94 -7.42
C THR A 139 1.19 -8.04 -7.09
N PHE A 140 0.36 -7.75 -8.09
CA PHE A 140 -0.89 -7.02 -7.91
C PHE A 140 -1.87 -7.84 -7.08
N ASP A 141 -1.98 -9.14 -7.39
CA ASP A 141 -2.77 -10.06 -6.61
C ASP A 141 -2.24 -10.18 -5.15
N PRO A 142 -3.16 -10.31 -4.16
CA PRO A 142 -4.59 -10.60 -4.26
C PRO A 142 -5.52 -9.38 -4.37
N HIS A 143 -5.12 -8.31 -5.04
CA HIS A 143 -5.97 -7.17 -5.37
C HIS A 143 -7.18 -7.61 -6.21
N GLU A 144 -8.29 -6.89 -6.14
CA GLU A 144 -9.41 -7.11 -7.06
C GLU A 144 -9.04 -6.72 -8.50
N PRO A 145 -9.62 -7.35 -9.52
CA PRO A 145 -10.64 -8.42 -9.50
C PRO A 145 -10.08 -9.76 -9.00
N PHE A 146 -10.89 -10.52 -8.26
CA PHE A 146 -10.46 -11.80 -7.68
C PHE A 146 -10.52 -12.92 -8.73
N PHE A 147 -9.72 -12.78 -9.78
CA PHE A 147 -9.68 -13.70 -10.90
C PHE A 147 -8.57 -14.75 -10.72
N SER A 148 -8.96 -15.99 -10.44
CA SER A 148 -8.06 -17.15 -10.34
C SER A 148 -8.48 -18.27 -11.26
N MET A 149 -7.64 -19.31 -11.41
CA MET A 149 -7.97 -20.51 -12.18
C MET A 149 -9.05 -21.35 -11.48
N PRO A 150 -9.84 -22.14 -12.23
CA PRO A 150 -10.91 -22.97 -11.67
C PRO A 150 -10.47 -23.86 -10.52
N GLU A 151 -9.30 -24.49 -10.62
CA GLU A 151 -8.76 -25.40 -9.60
C GLU A 151 -8.58 -24.75 -8.22
N TYR A 152 -8.37 -23.46 -8.15
CA TYR A 152 -8.30 -22.73 -6.87
C TYR A 152 -9.68 -22.39 -6.34
N ARG A 153 -10.63 -22.04 -7.21
CA ARG A 153 -12.00 -21.72 -6.82
C ARG A 153 -12.75 -22.94 -6.29
N GLU A 154 -12.54 -24.10 -6.91
CA GLU A 154 -13.15 -25.38 -6.52
C GLU A 154 -12.71 -25.85 -5.11
N LEU A 155 -11.65 -25.29 -4.54
CA LEU A 155 -11.27 -25.55 -3.14
C LEU A 155 -12.24 -24.94 -2.13
N TYR A 156 -12.96 -23.90 -2.52
CA TYR A 156 -13.82 -23.10 -1.64
C TYR A 156 -15.30 -23.19 -2.03
N GLU A 157 -15.61 -23.26 -3.32
CA GLU A 157 -16.98 -23.23 -3.82
C GLU A 157 -17.10 -24.04 -5.10
N GLN A 158 -17.93 -25.09 -5.09
CA GLN A 158 -18.06 -26.03 -6.21
C GLN A 158 -19.30 -25.77 -7.09
N ASP A 159 -20.41 -25.34 -6.49
CA ASP A 159 -21.72 -25.26 -7.14
C ASP A 159 -22.32 -23.84 -7.04
N TYR A 160 -21.59 -22.83 -7.55
CA TYR A 160 -22.08 -21.46 -7.59
C TYR A 160 -22.95 -21.23 -8.82
N ASP A 161 -24.22 -20.86 -8.60
CA ASP A 161 -25.23 -20.58 -9.64
C ASP A 161 -25.69 -19.10 -9.67
N GLY A 162 -24.98 -18.24 -8.92
CA GLY A 162 -25.27 -16.80 -8.85
C GLY A 162 -24.71 -16.00 -10.02
N PRO A 163 -24.91 -14.67 -10.01
CA PRO A 163 -24.36 -13.78 -11.02
C PRO A 163 -22.83 -13.73 -10.98
N PHE A 164 -22.20 -13.38 -12.10
CA PHE A 164 -20.77 -13.11 -12.13
C PHE A 164 -20.43 -11.96 -11.16
N PHE A 165 -19.57 -12.20 -10.16
CA PHE A 165 -19.24 -11.23 -9.14
C PHE A 165 -17.86 -11.52 -8.51
N ASP A 166 -16.78 -11.03 -9.11
CA ASP A 166 -15.42 -11.16 -8.58
C ASP A 166 -14.71 -9.80 -8.38
N TRP A 167 -15.44 -8.72 -8.66
CA TRP A 167 -14.90 -7.35 -8.55
C TRP A 167 -15.90 -6.43 -7.85
N PRO A 168 -15.95 -6.42 -6.50
CA PRO A 168 -16.81 -5.50 -5.77
C PRO A 168 -16.42 -4.04 -5.99
N GLY A 169 -17.42 -3.16 -5.96
CA GLY A 169 -17.20 -1.73 -6.07
C GLY A 169 -16.76 -1.07 -4.77
N TYR A 170 -16.32 0.17 -4.84
CA TYR A 170 -15.86 0.98 -3.68
C TYR A 170 -17.05 1.69 -3.01
N HIS A 171 -17.92 0.94 -2.35
CA HIS A 171 -19.16 1.44 -1.76
C HIS A 171 -19.67 0.51 -0.65
N PRO A 172 -20.66 0.94 0.16
CA PRO A 172 -21.36 0.03 1.07
C PRO A 172 -21.97 -1.15 0.33
N VAL A 173 -21.99 -2.32 0.97
CA VAL A 173 -22.63 -3.53 0.42
C VAL A 173 -24.11 -3.24 0.15
N LYS A 174 -24.52 -3.32 -1.10
CA LYS A 174 -25.92 -3.12 -1.52
C LYS A 174 -26.78 -4.32 -1.18
N GLU A 175 -28.10 -4.10 -1.09
CA GLU A 175 -29.05 -5.17 -0.75
C GLU A 175 -28.99 -6.37 -1.73
N GLU A 176 -28.83 -6.08 -3.03
CA GLU A 176 -28.68 -7.09 -4.07
C GLU A 176 -27.36 -7.88 -4.01
N GLU A 177 -26.33 -7.32 -3.35
CA GLU A 177 -25.00 -7.93 -3.21
C GLU A 177 -24.87 -8.80 -1.94
N LYS A 178 -25.69 -8.52 -0.91
CA LYS A 178 -25.63 -9.24 0.38
C LYS A 178 -25.67 -10.77 0.28
N PRO A 179 -26.49 -11.37 -0.58
CA PRO A 179 -26.53 -12.83 -0.72
C PRO A 179 -25.21 -13.44 -1.23
N TYR A 180 -24.34 -12.64 -1.83
CA TYR A 180 -23.14 -13.09 -2.51
C TYR A 180 -21.83 -12.70 -1.79
N VAL A 181 -21.91 -12.18 -0.56
CA VAL A 181 -20.71 -11.81 0.24
C VAL A 181 -19.79 -13.01 0.41
N GLU A 182 -20.34 -14.17 0.73
CA GLU A 182 -19.55 -15.39 0.91
C GLU A 182 -18.89 -15.86 -0.39
N HIS A 183 -19.59 -15.74 -1.53
CA HIS A 183 -19.00 -16.01 -2.84
C HIS A 183 -17.78 -15.14 -3.11
N VAL A 184 -17.88 -13.83 -2.89
CA VAL A 184 -16.73 -12.90 -3.08
C VAL A 184 -15.56 -13.25 -2.15
N ARG A 185 -15.84 -13.65 -0.90
CA ARG A 185 -14.84 -14.17 0.04
C ARG A 185 -14.14 -15.42 -0.47
N ASN A 186 -14.91 -16.35 -1.05
CA ASN A 186 -14.38 -17.57 -1.65
C ASN A 186 -13.48 -17.25 -2.86
N MET A 187 -13.87 -16.29 -3.71
CA MET A 187 -13.07 -15.83 -4.84
C MET A 187 -11.75 -15.20 -4.38
N TYR A 188 -11.79 -14.36 -3.33
CA TYR A 188 -10.59 -13.80 -2.71
C TYR A 188 -9.69 -14.89 -2.12
N ALA A 189 -10.25 -15.84 -1.36
CA ALA A 189 -9.51 -16.97 -0.78
C ALA A 189 -8.82 -17.82 -1.85
N ALA A 190 -9.49 -18.07 -2.96
CA ALA A 190 -8.92 -18.78 -4.11
C ALA A 190 -7.72 -18.05 -4.71
N LEU A 191 -7.81 -16.72 -4.85
CA LEU A 191 -6.71 -15.90 -5.33
C LEU A 191 -5.52 -15.86 -4.35
N VAL A 192 -5.79 -15.72 -3.05
CA VAL A 192 -4.76 -15.81 -1.99
C VAL A 192 -4.06 -17.18 -2.02
N THR A 193 -4.80 -18.27 -2.26
CA THR A 193 -4.19 -19.62 -2.38
C THR A 193 -3.25 -19.71 -3.59
N MET A 194 -3.57 -19.05 -4.69
CA MET A 194 -2.65 -18.95 -5.84
C MET A 194 -1.39 -18.13 -5.49
N CYS A 195 -1.55 -17.03 -4.74
CA CYS A 195 -0.40 -16.25 -4.23
C CYS A 195 0.51 -17.09 -3.32
N ASP A 196 -0.08 -17.81 -2.37
CA ASP A 196 0.65 -18.66 -1.41
C ASP A 196 1.44 -19.75 -2.13
N ARG A 197 0.82 -20.42 -3.12
CA ARG A 197 1.51 -21.41 -3.95
C ARG A 197 2.70 -20.83 -4.72
N ASN A 198 2.57 -19.63 -5.26
CA ASN A 198 3.65 -18.98 -5.99
C ASN A 198 4.77 -18.52 -5.04
N LEU A 199 4.43 -18.00 -3.85
CA LEU A 199 5.41 -17.71 -2.80
C LEU A 199 6.15 -18.99 -2.38
N GLY A 200 5.44 -20.12 -2.26
CA GLY A 200 6.04 -21.41 -1.96
C GLY A 200 7.19 -21.77 -2.91
N LYS A 201 7.06 -21.49 -4.21
CA LYS A 201 8.14 -21.72 -5.20
C LYS A 201 9.40 -20.88 -4.92
N ILE A 202 9.24 -19.64 -4.42
CA ILE A 202 10.39 -18.82 -3.97
C ILE A 202 11.05 -19.45 -2.74
N LEU A 203 10.26 -19.91 -1.78
CA LEU A 203 10.80 -20.59 -0.57
C LEU A 203 11.53 -21.88 -0.94
N ASP A 204 11.00 -22.68 -1.88
CA ASP A 204 11.66 -23.87 -2.43
C ASP A 204 13.04 -23.52 -3.04
N LYS A 205 13.15 -22.38 -3.76
CA LYS A 205 14.44 -21.90 -4.27
C LYS A 205 15.41 -21.44 -3.18
N MET A 206 14.88 -20.83 -2.14
CA MET A 206 15.72 -20.50 -0.95
C MET A 206 16.28 -21.76 -0.28
N ASP A 207 15.49 -22.83 -0.21
CA ASP A 207 15.94 -24.13 0.28
C ASP A 207 16.98 -24.75 -0.67
N GLU A 208 16.70 -24.79 -1.98
CA GLU A 208 17.54 -25.37 -3.01
C GLU A 208 18.94 -24.74 -3.03
N TYR A 209 19.01 -23.41 -2.93
CA TYR A 209 20.26 -22.65 -3.02
C TYR A 209 20.89 -22.29 -1.68
N GLY A 210 20.27 -22.70 -0.55
CA GLY A 210 20.78 -22.43 0.78
C GLY A 210 20.78 -20.96 1.19
N LEU A 211 19.89 -20.15 0.60
CA LEU A 211 19.84 -18.69 0.77
C LEU A 211 19.45 -18.27 2.21
N TRP A 212 18.95 -19.17 3.03
CA TRP A 212 18.63 -18.88 4.44
C TRP A 212 19.84 -18.49 5.29
N GLU A 213 21.04 -18.73 4.82
CA GLU A 213 22.25 -18.42 5.60
C GLU A 213 22.62 -16.93 5.57
N ASP A 214 22.28 -16.22 4.49
CA ASP A 214 22.74 -14.86 4.24
C ASP A 214 21.71 -13.95 3.54
N THR A 215 20.48 -14.39 3.32
CA THR A 215 19.44 -13.61 2.66
C THR A 215 18.35 -13.19 3.62
N LEU A 216 18.11 -11.89 3.71
CA LEU A 216 16.95 -11.29 4.40
C LEU A 216 15.70 -11.47 3.53
N LEU A 217 14.68 -12.16 4.05
CA LEU A 217 13.38 -12.29 3.39
C LEU A 217 12.34 -11.42 4.08
N ILE A 218 11.65 -10.58 3.32
CA ILE A 218 10.51 -9.78 3.79
C ILE A 218 9.29 -10.12 2.94
N VAL A 219 8.19 -10.52 3.58
CA VAL A 219 6.88 -10.71 2.92
C VAL A 219 5.89 -9.76 3.56
N ASN A 220 5.29 -8.90 2.75
CA ASN A 220 4.34 -7.88 3.21
C ASN A 220 3.30 -7.56 2.13
N THR A 221 2.29 -6.79 2.49
CA THR A 221 1.37 -6.13 1.56
C THR A 221 1.21 -4.66 1.89
N ASP A 222 0.73 -3.88 0.95
CA ASP A 222 0.58 -2.42 1.08
C ASP A 222 -0.71 -2.01 1.82
N HIS A 223 -1.79 -2.79 1.72
CA HIS A 223 -3.06 -2.59 2.42
C HIS A 223 -3.90 -3.88 2.39
N GLY A 224 -4.94 -3.91 3.21
CA GLY A 224 -5.97 -4.93 3.18
C GLY A 224 -7.19 -4.52 2.34
N PHE A 225 -8.33 -5.21 2.58
CA PHE A 225 -9.53 -5.08 1.76
C PHE A 225 -10.77 -5.52 2.55
N PHE A 226 -11.88 -4.77 2.43
CA PHE A 226 -13.16 -5.19 3.00
C PHE A 226 -13.88 -6.17 2.08
N LEU A 227 -14.31 -7.27 2.64
CA LEU A 227 -15.09 -8.33 2.01
C LEU A 227 -16.48 -8.44 2.67
N GLY A 228 -17.11 -7.30 2.91
CA GLY A 228 -18.40 -7.18 3.58
C GLY A 228 -18.32 -6.83 5.07
N GLU A 229 -17.13 -6.76 5.67
CA GLU A 229 -16.93 -6.27 7.03
C GLU A 229 -17.44 -4.83 7.13
N HIS A 230 -18.00 -4.45 8.27
CA HIS A 230 -18.67 -3.16 8.50
C HIS A 230 -19.75 -2.80 7.47
N GLY A 231 -20.20 -3.77 6.64
CA GLY A 231 -21.12 -3.54 5.54
C GLY A 231 -20.51 -2.79 4.36
N TRP A 232 -19.18 -2.91 4.15
CA TRP A 232 -18.45 -2.26 3.07
C TRP A 232 -17.70 -3.24 2.18
N TRP A 233 -17.46 -2.80 0.95
CA TRP A 233 -16.55 -3.44 0.01
C TRP A 233 -15.28 -2.63 -0.17
N ALA A 234 -14.24 -3.30 -0.60
CA ALA A 234 -13.00 -2.73 -1.08
C ALA A 234 -12.22 -1.91 -0.01
N LYS A 235 -11.33 -1.08 -0.45
CA LYS A 235 -10.58 -0.11 0.34
C LYS A 235 -11.18 1.29 0.17
N SER A 236 -12.48 1.39 0.43
CA SER A 236 -13.22 2.64 0.32
C SER A 236 -12.70 3.68 1.31
N ASN A 237 -12.50 4.91 0.84
CA ASN A 237 -11.73 5.91 1.58
C ASN A 237 -12.20 6.26 2.99
N PRO A 238 -13.49 6.32 3.31
CA PRO A 238 -13.92 6.53 4.69
C PRO A 238 -13.48 5.43 5.65
N MET A 239 -13.17 4.23 5.10
CA MET A 239 -12.90 3.01 5.85
C MET A 239 -11.43 2.60 5.86
N ASN A 240 -10.55 3.27 5.13
CA ASN A 240 -9.13 2.88 4.99
C ASN A 240 -8.31 2.89 6.28
N LEU A 241 -8.86 3.38 7.39
CA LEU A 241 -8.16 3.48 8.67
C LEU A 241 -8.56 2.39 9.66
N TYR A 242 -9.43 1.45 9.25
CA TYR A 242 -9.80 0.28 10.05
C TYR A 242 -8.75 -0.83 9.92
N GLU A 243 -8.71 -1.70 10.93
CA GLU A 243 -7.73 -2.79 11.03
C GLU A 243 -7.68 -3.67 9.79
N GLU A 244 -8.83 -3.96 9.17
CA GLU A 244 -8.91 -4.82 7.97
C GLU A 244 -8.16 -4.25 6.77
N VAL A 245 -7.97 -2.94 6.71
CA VAL A 245 -7.26 -2.28 5.61
C VAL A 245 -5.88 -1.79 6.03
N ALA A 246 -5.75 -1.24 7.24
CA ALA A 246 -4.54 -0.57 7.70
C ALA A 246 -3.53 -1.49 8.40
N HIS A 247 -3.99 -2.57 9.05
CA HIS A 247 -3.14 -3.51 9.78
C HIS A 247 -2.73 -4.68 8.88
N THR A 248 -1.68 -4.48 8.12
CA THR A 248 -1.21 -5.44 7.11
C THR A 248 -0.26 -6.49 7.67
N PRO A 249 -0.24 -7.73 7.11
CA PRO A 249 0.74 -8.73 7.49
C PRO A 249 2.16 -8.30 7.13
N LEU A 250 3.10 -8.60 8.03
CA LEU A 250 4.53 -8.43 7.81
C LEU A 250 5.26 -9.63 8.40
N LEU A 251 5.98 -10.37 7.56
CA LEU A 251 6.84 -11.48 7.96
C LEU A 251 8.27 -11.15 7.56
N ILE A 252 9.20 -11.28 8.49
CA ILE A 252 10.62 -11.02 8.26
C ILE A 252 11.44 -12.22 8.78
N TYR A 253 12.26 -12.78 7.90
CA TYR A 253 13.35 -13.67 8.29
C TYR A 253 14.67 -12.92 8.15
N ASP A 254 15.39 -12.77 9.25
CA ASP A 254 16.72 -12.16 9.28
C ASP A 254 17.76 -13.23 9.62
N PRO A 255 18.65 -13.61 8.66
CA PRO A 255 19.65 -14.66 8.87
C PRO A 255 20.63 -14.33 10.00
N ARG A 256 20.81 -13.08 10.35
CA ARG A 256 21.71 -12.63 11.42
C ARG A 256 21.21 -13.05 12.81
N SER A 257 19.89 -13.11 13.01
CA SER A 257 19.28 -13.50 14.28
C SER A 257 18.67 -14.90 14.25
N LYS A 258 18.13 -15.32 13.09
CA LYS A 258 17.35 -16.57 12.91
C LYS A 258 16.22 -16.70 13.95
N ALA A 259 15.73 -15.56 14.46
CA ALA A 259 14.73 -15.51 15.51
C ALA A 259 13.35 -15.87 14.95
N ALA A 260 12.63 -16.73 15.64
CA ALA A 260 11.27 -17.14 15.29
C ALA A 260 10.24 -16.64 16.31
N GLY A 261 9.00 -16.43 15.87
CA GLY A 261 7.87 -16.08 16.72
C GLY A 261 7.24 -14.72 16.36
N ARG A 262 6.11 -14.45 16.99
CA ARG A 262 5.41 -13.17 16.81
C ARG A 262 6.13 -12.05 17.55
N ARG A 263 6.02 -10.84 17.00
CA ARG A 263 6.51 -9.58 17.60
C ARG A 263 5.35 -8.66 17.89
N SER A 264 5.47 -7.90 18.97
CA SER A 264 4.45 -6.96 19.42
C SER A 264 4.83 -5.49 19.16
N ALA A 265 6.05 -5.22 18.73
CA ALA A 265 6.54 -3.88 18.43
C ALA A 265 5.69 -3.22 17.33
N LEU A 266 5.29 -1.96 17.55
CA LEU A 266 4.61 -1.16 16.55
C LEU A 266 5.58 -0.81 15.41
N VAL A 267 5.28 -1.31 14.20
CA VAL A 267 6.06 -1.12 12.99
C VAL A 267 5.19 -0.56 11.86
N GLN A 268 5.80 0.03 10.85
CA GLN A 268 5.09 0.63 9.71
C GLN A 268 5.85 0.40 8.40
N THR A 269 5.18 0.56 7.27
CA THR A 269 5.78 0.43 5.92
C THR A 269 7.02 1.32 5.75
N ILE A 270 7.03 2.52 6.33
CA ILE A 270 8.18 3.43 6.29
C ILE A 270 9.46 2.86 6.92
N ASP A 271 9.35 1.82 7.75
CA ASP A 271 10.48 1.18 8.44
C ASP A 271 11.24 0.20 7.53
N LEU A 272 10.63 -0.22 6.42
CA LEU A 272 11.22 -1.23 5.53
C LEU A 272 12.44 -0.67 4.78
N ALA A 273 12.34 0.55 4.24
CA ALA A 273 13.47 1.18 3.54
C ALA A 273 14.73 1.28 4.40
N PRO A 274 14.71 1.89 5.61
CA PRO A 274 15.91 1.96 6.46
C PRO A 274 16.37 0.57 6.93
N THR A 275 15.47 -0.40 7.07
CA THR A 275 15.83 -1.79 7.46
C THR A 275 16.62 -2.47 6.35
N VAL A 276 16.19 -2.33 5.09
CA VAL A 276 16.90 -2.90 3.93
C VAL A 276 18.25 -2.21 3.74
N LEU A 277 18.31 -0.89 3.84
CA LEU A 277 19.59 -0.15 3.74
C LEU A 277 20.58 -0.58 4.83
N GLU A 278 20.11 -0.70 6.09
CA GLU A 278 20.96 -1.19 7.20
C GLU A 278 21.48 -2.60 6.96
N TYR A 279 20.65 -3.47 6.41
CA TYR A 279 21.05 -4.85 6.11
C TYR A 279 22.25 -4.89 5.15
N PHE A 280 22.28 -4.04 4.14
CA PHE A 280 23.37 -3.92 3.19
C PHE A 280 24.52 -3.00 3.66
N GLY A 281 24.42 -2.41 4.85
CA GLY A 281 25.41 -1.46 5.36
C GLY A 281 25.43 -0.13 4.61
N VAL A 282 24.36 0.21 3.90
CA VAL A 282 24.18 1.48 3.23
C VAL A 282 23.69 2.53 4.23
N PRO A 283 24.29 3.73 4.30
CA PRO A 283 23.84 4.77 5.20
C PRO A 283 22.37 5.15 4.95
N VAL A 284 21.60 5.21 6.03
CA VAL A 284 20.20 5.67 5.98
C VAL A 284 20.18 7.20 5.91
N PRO A 285 19.57 7.82 4.89
CA PRO A 285 19.46 9.27 4.80
C PRO A 285 18.65 9.87 5.96
N GLU A 286 18.98 11.08 6.39
CA GLU A 286 18.22 11.83 7.40
C GLU A 286 16.78 12.13 6.97
N SER A 287 16.51 12.16 5.67
CA SER A 287 15.17 12.32 5.12
C SER A 287 14.25 11.13 5.42
N MET A 288 14.79 9.93 5.66
CA MET A 288 14.01 8.74 6.04
C MET A 288 13.73 8.76 7.55
N LEU A 289 12.44 8.78 7.91
CA LEU A 289 11.98 8.88 9.30
C LEU A 289 11.59 7.52 9.89
N GLY A 290 11.46 6.49 9.05
CA GLY A 290 11.30 5.10 9.46
C GLY A 290 12.44 4.61 10.33
N LYS A 291 12.22 3.51 11.04
CA LYS A 291 13.18 2.92 12.00
C LYS A 291 13.68 1.57 11.50
N VAL A 292 14.94 1.28 11.75
CA VAL A 292 15.53 -0.04 11.47
C VAL A 292 14.88 -1.10 12.36
N LEU A 293 14.40 -2.19 11.78
CA LEU A 293 13.65 -3.25 12.48
C LEU A 293 14.51 -4.40 13.02
N LYS A 294 15.81 -4.38 12.84
CA LYS A 294 16.74 -5.45 13.24
C LYS A 294 16.50 -5.94 14.68
N ASP A 295 16.45 -5.04 15.65
CA ASP A 295 16.30 -5.41 17.07
C ASP A 295 14.84 -5.80 17.39
N ALA A 296 13.86 -5.24 16.70
CA ALA A 296 12.47 -5.69 16.82
C ALA A 296 12.32 -7.13 16.30
N VAL A 297 12.94 -7.45 15.17
CA VAL A 297 12.96 -8.82 14.62
C VAL A 297 13.65 -9.79 15.56
N ALA A 298 14.83 -9.44 16.07
CA ALA A 298 15.64 -10.33 16.89
C ALA A 298 15.07 -10.54 18.31
N PHE A 299 14.58 -9.48 18.97
CA PHE A 299 14.33 -9.45 20.41
C PHE A 299 12.96 -8.88 20.81
N ASP A 300 12.08 -8.56 19.85
CA ASP A 300 10.84 -7.81 20.08
C ASP A 300 11.09 -6.45 20.77
N ALA A 301 12.22 -5.82 20.45
CA ALA A 301 12.55 -4.50 20.99
C ALA A 301 11.53 -3.45 20.53
N PRO A 302 11.05 -2.57 21.43
CA PRO A 302 10.11 -1.51 21.04
C PRO A 302 10.69 -0.59 19.97
N VAL A 303 9.91 -0.29 18.95
CA VAL A 303 10.28 0.64 17.87
C VAL A 303 9.74 2.04 18.14
N ARG A 304 8.47 2.12 18.57
CA ARG A 304 7.76 3.36 18.92
C ARG A 304 6.62 3.10 19.89
N GLU A 305 6.19 4.15 20.60
CA GLU A 305 5.05 4.08 21.52
C GLU A 305 3.71 4.30 20.79
N THR A 306 3.71 5.14 19.77
CA THR A 306 2.54 5.44 18.95
C THR A 306 2.95 5.57 17.49
N CYS A 307 2.02 5.32 16.58
CA CYS A 307 2.18 5.60 15.16
C CYS A 307 0.94 6.25 14.56
N ILE A 308 1.14 7.00 13.48
CA ILE A 308 0.06 7.61 12.72
C ILE A 308 -0.05 6.99 11.33
N TYR A 309 -1.25 6.99 10.80
CA TYR A 309 -1.53 6.65 9.41
C TYR A 309 -2.76 7.42 8.93
N GLY A 310 -2.88 7.60 7.63
CA GLY A 310 -3.93 8.47 7.12
C GLY A 310 -4.03 8.48 5.62
N VAL A 311 -4.96 9.30 5.14
CA VAL A 311 -5.20 9.56 3.72
C VAL A 311 -5.02 11.05 3.49
N HIS A 312 -4.36 11.44 2.40
CA HIS A 312 -4.18 12.87 2.09
C HIS A 312 -5.53 13.60 2.02
N GLY A 313 -5.67 14.67 2.78
CA GLY A 313 -6.92 15.42 2.91
C GLY A 313 -8.03 14.75 3.72
N GLY A 314 -7.87 13.51 4.11
CA GLY A 314 -8.79 12.74 4.93
C GLY A 314 -8.44 12.71 6.42
N PRO A 315 -9.06 11.80 7.19
CA PRO A 315 -8.78 11.63 8.61
C PRO A 315 -7.37 11.08 8.84
N VAL A 316 -6.87 11.30 10.06
CA VAL A 316 -5.62 10.75 10.58
C VAL A 316 -5.94 9.85 11.75
N ALA A 317 -5.43 8.62 11.70
CA ALA A 317 -5.47 7.70 12.82
C ALA A 317 -4.15 7.72 13.60
N CYS A 318 -4.26 7.47 14.91
CA CYS A 318 -3.13 7.22 15.80
C CYS A 318 -3.43 5.99 16.66
N THR A 319 -2.47 5.08 16.74
CA THR A 319 -2.59 3.89 17.59
C THR A 319 -1.38 3.70 18.48
N ASP A 320 -1.59 3.10 19.66
CA ASP A 320 -0.54 2.58 20.55
C ASP A 320 -0.55 1.05 20.63
N GLY A 321 -1.26 0.38 19.70
CA GLY A 321 -1.43 -1.06 19.67
C GLY A 321 -2.48 -1.60 20.67
N THR A 322 -3.01 -0.75 21.54
CA THR A 322 -4.14 -1.07 22.44
C THR A 322 -5.39 -0.29 22.05
N TYR A 323 -5.19 0.97 21.73
CA TYR A 323 -6.25 1.88 21.31
C TYR A 323 -5.95 2.44 19.93
N THR A 324 -7.00 2.65 19.14
CA THR A 324 -6.92 3.41 17.88
C THR A 324 -7.86 4.59 17.94
N TYR A 325 -7.32 5.78 17.66
CA TYR A 325 -8.05 7.03 17.63
C TYR A 325 -8.04 7.62 16.23
N ILE A 326 -9.20 7.85 15.64
CA ILE A 326 -9.38 8.42 14.30
C ILE A 326 -9.91 9.84 14.45
N LEU A 327 -9.14 10.81 13.96
CA LEU A 327 -9.45 12.23 14.00
C LEU A 327 -9.80 12.72 12.58
N PRO A 328 -11.02 13.19 12.34
CA PRO A 328 -11.41 13.78 11.07
C PRO A 328 -10.85 15.21 10.91
N PRO A 329 -10.58 15.67 9.66
CA PRO A 329 -10.19 17.04 9.40
C PRO A 329 -11.38 18.00 9.42
N ASP A 330 -11.13 19.29 9.67
CA ASP A 330 -12.10 20.35 9.38
C ASP A 330 -12.13 20.61 7.86
N LYS A 331 -13.21 20.23 7.21
CA LYS A 331 -13.38 20.33 5.75
C LYS A 331 -13.50 21.77 5.23
N ARG A 332 -13.72 22.75 6.12
CA ARG A 332 -13.78 24.16 5.75
C ARG A 332 -12.41 24.77 5.49
N GLU A 333 -11.36 24.15 6.03
CA GLU A 333 -9.99 24.59 5.83
C GLU A 333 -9.44 24.08 4.50
N GLN A 334 -8.77 24.96 3.74
CA GLN A 334 -8.23 24.62 2.42
C GLN A 334 -7.17 23.50 2.52
N LEU A 335 -7.31 22.49 1.69
CA LEU A 335 -6.31 21.47 1.45
C LEU A 335 -5.32 21.94 0.38
N TYR A 336 -4.05 21.59 0.53
CA TYR A 336 -3.01 21.80 -0.48
C TYR A 336 -2.24 20.51 -0.75
N GLU A 337 -1.84 20.32 -2.01
CA GLU A 337 -0.82 19.34 -2.41
C GLU A 337 0.52 20.04 -2.63
N TYR A 338 1.61 19.34 -2.25
CA TYR A 338 2.98 19.80 -2.38
C TYR A 338 3.76 18.83 -3.26
N THR A 339 4.11 19.23 -4.48
CA THR A 339 4.75 18.35 -5.46
C THR A 339 5.51 19.13 -6.53
N LEU A 340 6.48 18.49 -7.17
CA LEU A 340 7.08 18.92 -8.44
C LEU A 340 6.55 18.06 -9.60
N MET A 341 5.71 17.07 -9.31
CA MET A 341 5.17 16.10 -10.25
C MET A 341 3.62 16.16 -10.21
N PRO A 342 2.98 17.18 -10.82
CA PRO A 342 1.56 17.45 -10.66
C PRO A 342 0.71 16.46 -11.46
N THR A 343 0.45 15.31 -10.85
CA THR A 343 -0.36 14.25 -11.43
C THR A 343 -1.40 13.74 -10.43
N HIS A 344 -2.56 13.35 -10.95
CA HIS A 344 -3.48 12.44 -10.31
C HIS A 344 -3.04 10.97 -10.53
N MET A 345 -3.88 10.01 -10.16
CA MET A 345 -3.60 8.60 -10.37
C MET A 345 -3.35 8.26 -11.85
N ARG A 346 -4.25 8.68 -12.73
CA ARG A 346 -4.30 8.32 -14.16
C ARG A 346 -4.28 9.50 -15.11
N ALA A 347 -3.93 10.69 -14.65
CA ALA A 347 -3.90 11.90 -15.46
C ALA A 347 -2.93 12.93 -14.88
N MET A 348 -2.47 13.85 -15.69
CA MET A 348 -1.82 15.07 -15.22
C MET A 348 -2.85 16.02 -14.61
N PHE A 349 -2.42 16.93 -13.73
CA PHE A 349 -3.27 18.05 -13.33
C PHE A 349 -3.63 18.89 -14.54
N SER A 350 -4.86 19.36 -14.57
CA SER A 350 -5.33 20.27 -15.62
C SER A 350 -4.69 21.66 -15.47
N PRO A 351 -4.63 22.46 -16.55
CA PRO A 351 -4.21 23.86 -16.45
C PRO A 351 -5.05 24.68 -15.47
N GLU A 352 -6.32 24.32 -15.27
CA GLU A 352 -7.24 24.96 -14.32
C GLU A 352 -6.81 24.72 -12.88
N GLU A 353 -6.45 23.50 -12.52
CA GLU A 353 -5.96 23.13 -11.18
C GLU A 353 -4.63 23.80 -10.87
N LEU A 354 -3.79 24.01 -11.88
CA LEU A 354 -2.47 24.64 -11.72
C LEU A 354 -2.50 26.17 -11.72
N ARG A 355 -3.63 26.78 -12.10
CA ARG A 355 -3.72 28.23 -12.29
C ARG A 355 -3.44 29.03 -11.00
N ASP A 356 -3.90 28.51 -9.87
CA ASP A 356 -3.80 29.15 -8.56
C ASP A 356 -2.65 28.60 -7.72
N MET A 357 -1.71 27.86 -8.34
CA MET A 357 -0.52 27.36 -7.66
C MET A 357 0.39 28.49 -7.19
N SER A 358 1.08 28.24 -6.09
CA SER A 358 2.17 29.09 -5.57
C SER A 358 3.41 28.23 -5.29
N LEU A 359 4.51 28.85 -4.91
CA LEU A 359 5.67 28.12 -4.40
C LEU A 359 5.65 28.09 -2.88
N SER A 360 5.90 26.93 -2.30
CA SER A 360 6.15 26.79 -0.86
C SER A 360 7.57 27.21 -0.50
N GLN A 361 7.82 27.41 0.80
CA GLN A 361 9.19 27.30 1.30
C GLN A 361 9.65 25.82 1.18
N PRO A 362 10.95 25.56 1.01
CA PRO A 362 11.47 24.19 1.06
C PRO A 362 11.14 23.53 2.40
N PHE A 363 10.77 22.24 2.36
CA PHE A 363 10.73 21.40 3.56
C PHE A 363 12.12 20.84 3.86
N PRO A 364 12.41 20.37 5.08
CA PRO A 364 13.72 19.81 5.45
C PRO A 364 14.19 18.69 4.49
N PHE A 365 13.25 17.85 4.03
CA PHE A 365 13.54 16.72 3.15
C PHE A 365 13.64 17.07 1.65
N THR A 366 13.29 18.28 1.24
CA THR A 366 13.29 18.67 -0.20
C THR A 366 14.63 19.17 -0.72
N LYS A 367 15.71 19.02 0.07
CA LYS A 367 17.09 19.39 -0.31
C LYS A 367 17.22 20.86 -0.77
N GLY A 368 16.46 21.76 -0.12
CA GLY A 368 16.39 23.18 -0.43
C GLY A 368 15.52 23.54 -1.64
N CYS A 369 14.82 22.59 -2.23
CA CYS A 369 13.95 22.83 -3.36
C CYS A 369 12.55 23.28 -2.89
N PRO A 370 12.03 24.44 -3.36
CA PRO A 370 10.64 24.81 -3.14
C PRO A 370 9.71 23.92 -3.98
N LEU A 371 8.53 23.63 -3.46
CA LEU A 371 7.52 22.82 -4.16
C LEU A 371 6.41 23.71 -4.69
N MET A 372 5.71 23.23 -5.73
CA MET A 372 4.40 23.76 -6.09
C MET A 372 3.45 23.46 -4.92
N LYS A 373 2.81 24.50 -4.40
CA LYS A 373 1.73 24.45 -3.43
C LYS A 373 0.45 24.67 -4.22
N ILE A 374 -0.32 23.61 -4.41
CA ILE A 374 -1.49 23.56 -5.28
C ILE A 374 -2.74 23.44 -4.41
N PRO A 375 -3.73 24.34 -4.51
CA PRO A 375 -5.03 24.13 -3.87
C PRO A 375 -5.63 22.81 -4.36
N ALA A 376 -6.02 21.95 -3.44
CA ALA A 376 -6.56 20.63 -3.74
C ALA A 376 -7.94 20.47 -3.12
N ASP A 377 -8.83 19.78 -3.83
CA ASP A 377 -10.04 19.27 -3.22
C ASP A 377 -9.74 17.94 -2.51
N PRO A 378 -10.32 17.68 -1.34
CA PRO A 378 -10.20 16.38 -0.71
C PRO A 378 -10.71 15.31 -1.67
N PHE A 379 -9.83 14.48 -2.19
CA PHE A 379 -10.16 13.41 -3.14
C PHE A 379 -11.29 12.50 -2.62
N TYR A 380 -11.60 12.59 -1.35
CA TYR A 380 -12.43 11.66 -0.61
C TYR A 380 -13.55 12.33 0.18
N ASN A 381 -14.20 13.30 -0.45
CA ASN A 381 -15.33 13.98 0.14
C ASN A 381 -16.55 13.05 0.24
N ARG A 382 -16.56 12.13 1.25
CA ARG A 382 -17.68 11.21 1.49
C ARG A 382 -18.13 11.23 2.94
N PRO A 383 -19.49 11.21 3.16
CA PRO A 383 -20.07 12.04 4.20
C PRO A 383 -20.23 11.44 5.59
N ALA A 384 -20.20 10.14 5.82
CA ALA A 384 -20.80 9.63 7.07
C ALA A 384 -19.80 9.33 8.21
N LEU A 385 -18.60 8.86 7.92
CA LEU A 385 -17.61 8.49 8.96
C LEU A 385 -16.55 9.56 9.18
N GLU A 386 -16.35 10.43 8.21
CA GLU A 386 -15.34 11.50 8.24
C GLU A 386 -15.68 12.69 9.14
N GLU A 387 -16.87 12.74 9.72
CA GLU A 387 -17.32 13.84 10.57
C GLU A 387 -17.21 13.53 12.06
N GLN A 388 -16.93 12.29 12.42
CA GLN A 388 -16.90 11.87 13.82
C GLN A 388 -15.50 11.38 14.21
N THR A 389 -15.08 11.86 15.38
CA THR A 389 -13.95 11.28 16.08
C THR A 389 -14.33 9.89 16.58
N LEU A 390 -13.50 8.90 16.29
CA LEU A 390 -13.70 7.52 16.72
C LEU A 390 -12.54 7.08 17.60
N LEU A 391 -12.86 6.38 18.70
CA LEU A 391 -11.89 5.76 19.60
C LEU A 391 -12.29 4.31 19.84
N PHE A 392 -11.36 3.38 19.62
CA PHE A 392 -11.57 1.95 19.77
C PHE A 392 -10.57 1.34 20.76
N ASP A 393 -11.02 0.36 21.55
CA ASP A 393 -10.18 -0.50 22.37
C ASP A 393 -9.95 -1.83 21.63
N LEU A 394 -8.79 -1.99 20.99
CA LEU A 394 -8.51 -3.15 20.14
C LEU A 394 -8.44 -4.47 20.93
N LYS A 395 -8.30 -4.45 22.26
CA LYS A 395 -8.33 -5.67 23.08
C LYS A 395 -9.74 -6.15 23.35
N GLN A 396 -10.70 -5.23 23.48
CA GLN A 396 -12.11 -5.54 23.76
C GLN A 396 -12.96 -5.55 22.50
N ASP A 397 -12.52 -4.86 21.46
CA ASP A 397 -13.18 -4.65 20.19
C ASP A 397 -12.18 -4.69 19.03
N PRO A 398 -11.57 -5.85 18.76
CA PRO A 398 -10.54 -5.98 17.71
C PRO A 398 -11.07 -5.70 16.29
N TRP A 399 -12.38 -5.75 16.10
CA TRP A 399 -13.06 -5.47 14.83
C TRP A 399 -13.55 -4.02 14.70
N GLN A 400 -13.28 -3.15 15.68
CA GLN A 400 -13.64 -1.74 15.66
C GLN A 400 -15.14 -1.47 15.35
N GLU A 401 -16.02 -2.26 15.94
CA GLU A 401 -17.48 -2.13 15.76
C GLU A 401 -18.13 -1.21 16.79
N ARG A 402 -17.47 -0.95 17.91
CA ARG A 402 -18.03 -0.27 19.09
C ARG A 402 -17.16 0.89 19.55
N PRO A 403 -17.16 2.03 18.83
CA PRO A 403 -16.41 3.20 19.28
C PRO A 403 -16.96 3.71 20.62
N PHE A 404 -16.06 4.19 21.45
CA PHE A 404 -16.41 4.76 22.74
C PHE A 404 -15.85 6.18 22.92
N ARG A 405 -16.15 6.85 24.01
CA ARG A 405 -15.66 8.19 24.32
C ARG A 405 -14.93 8.18 25.66
N GLU A 406 -13.71 8.70 25.65
CA GLU A 406 -12.92 8.91 26.88
C GLU A 406 -12.05 10.16 26.72
N GLU A 407 -12.43 11.25 27.38
CA GLU A 407 -11.89 12.59 27.15
C GLU A 407 -10.36 12.68 27.37
N LYS A 408 -9.84 12.01 28.41
CA LYS A 408 -8.38 12.04 28.69
C LYS A 408 -7.58 11.29 27.65
N LEU A 409 -8.13 10.18 27.20
CA LEU A 409 -7.47 9.34 26.18
C LEU A 409 -7.52 10.03 24.82
N GLU A 410 -8.67 10.60 24.45
CA GLU A 410 -8.80 11.40 23.23
C GLU A 410 -7.83 12.60 23.24
N ALA A 411 -7.73 13.31 24.38
CA ALA A 411 -6.79 14.42 24.53
C ALA A 411 -5.32 13.97 24.43
N ARG A 412 -4.98 12.78 24.94
CA ARG A 412 -3.66 12.16 24.74
C ARG A 412 -3.39 11.93 23.26
N PHE A 413 -4.27 11.23 22.55
CA PHE A 413 -4.08 10.92 21.14
C PHE A 413 -4.03 12.16 20.24
N ARG A 414 -4.80 13.20 20.55
CA ARG A 414 -4.70 14.48 19.84
C ARG A 414 -3.31 15.10 19.98
N ARG A 415 -2.70 15.04 21.17
CA ARG A 415 -1.30 15.50 21.36
C ARG A 415 -0.30 14.62 20.59
N GLU A 416 -0.49 13.30 20.58
CA GLU A 416 0.35 12.40 19.82
C GLU A 416 0.26 12.67 18.32
N ILE A 417 -0.93 12.87 17.76
CA ILE A 417 -1.09 13.24 16.35
C ILE A 417 -0.37 14.57 16.08
N ALA A 418 -0.56 15.59 16.90
CA ALA A 418 0.12 16.90 16.74
C ALA A 418 1.64 16.72 16.74
N ARG A 419 2.20 15.96 17.69
CA ARG A 419 3.62 15.65 17.77
C ARG A 419 4.12 14.96 16.51
N HIS A 420 3.42 13.89 16.06
CA HIS A 420 3.80 13.17 14.85
C HIS A 420 3.74 14.05 13.59
N LEU A 421 2.72 14.89 13.46
CA LEU A 421 2.62 15.82 12.33
C LEU A 421 3.83 16.77 12.28
N GLN A 422 4.24 17.33 13.43
CA GLN A 422 5.42 18.20 13.53
C GLN A 422 6.73 17.46 13.24
N GLU A 423 6.95 16.31 13.87
CA GLU A 423 8.15 15.49 13.71
C GLU A 423 8.34 14.95 12.28
N ASN A 424 7.28 14.92 11.49
CA ASN A 424 7.27 14.43 10.11
C ASN A 424 7.09 15.55 9.06
N ASP A 425 7.40 16.79 9.42
CA ASP A 425 7.40 17.95 8.54
C ASP A 425 6.06 18.24 7.87
N ALA A 426 4.93 17.92 8.55
CA ALA A 426 3.61 18.25 8.00
C ALA A 426 3.47 19.76 7.80
N PRO A 427 2.85 20.23 6.68
CA PRO A 427 2.57 21.64 6.50
C PRO A 427 1.68 22.19 7.63
N GLU A 428 1.88 23.47 8.00
CA GLU A 428 1.11 24.12 9.08
C GLU A 428 -0.40 24.01 8.84
N GLU A 429 -0.83 24.04 7.57
CA GLU A 429 -2.23 23.91 7.19
C GLU A 429 -2.83 22.55 7.59
N GLN A 430 -2.02 21.49 7.64
CA GLN A 430 -2.52 20.19 8.14
C GLN A 430 -2.84 20.26 9.63
N LEU A 431 -2.01 20.92 10.43
CA LEU A 431 -2.30 21.12 11.84
C LEU A 431 -3.59 21.95 12.04
N VAL A 432 -3.79 22.99 11.23
CA VAL A 432 -5.02 23.79 11.24
C VAL A 432 -6.22 22.93 10.87
N ARG A 433 -6.13 22.17 9.77
CA ARG A 433 -7.20 21.27 9.30
C ARG A 433 -7.58 20.21 10.33
N MET A 434 -6.60 19.70 11.08
CA MET A 434 -6.84 18.71 12.14
C MET A 434 -7.31 19.34 13.47
N GLY A 435 -7.41 20.67 13.55
CA GLY A 435 -7.75 21.39 14.79
C GLY A 435 -6.72 21.15 15.91
N LEU A 436 -5.44 21.09 15.54
CA LEU A 436 -4.33 20.75 16.45
C LEU A 436 -3.30 21.88 16.60
N LYS A 437 -3.47 23.02 15.92
CA LYS A 437 -2.51 24.12 15.94
C LYS A 437 -2.15 24.61 17.35
N ASP A 438 -3.13 24.65 18.25
CA ASP A 438 -2.95 25.11 19.64
C ASP A 438 -2.26 24.08 20.56
N LEU A 439 -1.98 22.88 20.04
CA LEU A 439 -1.30 21.79 20.77
C LEU A 439 0.20 21.69 20.42
N CYS A 440 0.68 22.59 19.56
CA CYS A 440 2.04 22.60 19.02
C CYS A 440 2.93 23.62 19.72
#